data_55fbd029b6e52b9d9c40f2ea23eee6c1
#
_entry.id   55fbd029b6e52b9d9c40f2ea23eee6c1
#
_cell.length_a   1.000
_cell.length_b   1.000
_cell.length_c   1.000
_cell.angle_alpha   90.00
_cell.angle_beta   90.00
_cell.angle_gamma   90.00
#
_symmetry.space_group_name_H-M   'P 1'
#
loop_
_entity.id
_entity.type
_entity.pdbx_description
1 polymer ?
#
loop_
_entity_poly.entity_id
_entity_poly.type
_entity_poly.pdbx_seq_one_letter_code
_entity_poly.pdbx_strand_id
1 'polypeptide(L)'
;MKKDIQTIIEKVRADIQQGKSDEEIYQSLFPPFGRDLQWDESLVEGLATLTDEKIANILQRMLETSDWKRLRKMIKRSLYRLKGKGVVVKELPPDR
;
A
#
# COMPACT_ATOMS: atom_id res chain seq x y z
N MET A 1 12.11 7.85 -8.56
CA MET A 1 11.63 8.19 -9.88
C MET A 1 10.34 7.47 -10.19
N LYS A 2 9.52 8.08 -11.03
CA LYS A 2 8.23 7.48 -11.37
C LYS A 2 8.37 6.12 -12.00
N LYS A 3 9.43 5.94 -12.76
CA LYS A 3 9.71 4.69 -13.43
C LYS A 3 9.84 3.54 -12.44
N ASP A 4 10.50 3.82 -11.33
CA ASP A 4 10.73 2.79 -10.32
C ASP A 4 9.45 2.42 -9.62
N ILE A 5 8.59 3.39 -9.37
CA ILE A 5 7.29 3.14 -8.74
C ILE A 5 6.46 2.21 -9.61
N GLN A 6 6.40 2.49 -10.89
CA GLN A 6 5.59 1.67 -11.79
C GLN A 6 6.12 0.24 -11.87
N THR A 7 7.43 0.10 -11.92
CA THR A 7 8.04 -1.23 -11.94
C THR A 7 7.67 -2.00 -10.68
N ILE A 8 7.72 -1.34 -9.53
CA ILE A 8 7.38 -1.98 -8.27
C ILE A 8 5.91 -2.37 -8.23
N ILE A 9 5.04 -1.51 -8.71
CA ILE A 9 3.61 -1.82 -8.73
C ILE A 9 3.34 -3.03 -9.61
N GLU A 10 4.00 -3.11 -10.76
CA GLU A 10 3.83 -4.25 -11.64
C GLU A 10 4.34 -5.54 -11.02
N LYS A 11 5.44 -5.45 -10.28
CA LYS A 11 5.96 -6.60 -9.58
C LYS A 11 5.00 -7.07 -8.50
N VAL A 12 4.44 -6.13 -7.74
CA VAL A 12 3.47 -6.47 -6.71
C VAL A 12 2.26 -7.16 -7.33
N ARG A 13 1.79 -6.64 -8.44
CA ARG A 13 0.66 -7.25 -9.15
C ARG A 13 0.98 -8.69 -9.54
N ALA A 14 2.16 -8.92 -10.08
CA ALA A 14 2.57 -10.26 -10.47
C ALA A 14 2.68 -11.18 -9.25
N ASP A 15 3.22 -10.66 -8.15
CA ASP A 15 3.34 -11.44 -6.92
C ASP A 15 1.97 -11.87 -6.40
N ILE A 16 1.00 -10.96 -6.47
CA ILE A 16 -0.36 -11.30 -6.07
C ILE A 16 -0.92 -12.40 -6.94
N GLN A 17 -0.70 -12.32 -8.22
CA GLN A 17 -1.19 -13.33 -9.16
C GLN A 17 -0.52 -14.68 -8.93
N GLN A 18 0.72 -14.67 -8.46
CA GLN A 18 1.44 -15.90 -8.16
C GLN A 18 1.05 -16.50 -6.83
N GLY A 19 0.24 -15.80 -6.05
CA GLY A 19 -0.22 -16.33 -4.77
C GLY A 19 0.72 -16.05 -3.61
N LYS A 20 1.62 -15.10 -3.75
CA LYS A 20 2.50 -14.75 -2.65
C LYS A 20 1.71 -14.06 -1.54
N SER A 21 2.15 -14.26 -0.30
CA SER A 21 1.46 -13.67 0.83
C SER A 21 1.70 -12.15 0.90
N ASP A 22 0.78 -11.47 1.59
CA ASP A 22 0.91 -10.04 1.77
C ASP A 22 2.18 -9.70 2.55
N GLU A 23 2.59 -10.55 3.47
CA GLU A 23 3.81 -10.31 4.23
C GLU A 23 5.04 -10.37 3.33
N GLU A 24 5.10 -11.34 2.44
CA GLU A 24 6.22 -11.44 1.51
C GLU A 24 6.31 -10.22 0.62
N ILE A 25 5.16 -9.78 0.11
CA ILE A 25 5.11 -8.62 -0.75
C ILE A 25 5.52 -7.37 0.03
N TYR A 26 5.02 -7.23 1.24
CA TYR A 26 5.35 -6.08 2.08
C TYR A 26 6.86 -5.99 2.32
N GLN A 27 7.49 -7.12 2.63
CA GLN A 27 8.92 -7.13 2.90
C GLN A 27 9.74 -6.74 1.67
N SER A 28 9.27 -7.10 0.49
CA SER A 28 9.98 -6.72 -0.72
C SER A 28 9.91 -5.23 -1.00
N LEU A 29 8.93 -4.55 -0.42
CA LEU A 29 8.79 -3.10 -0.56
C LEU A 29 9.58 -2.32 0.47
N PHE A 30 10.00 -2.99 1.52
CA PHE A 30 10.53 -2.29 2.68
C PHE A 30 11.81 -1.49 2.47
N PRO A 31 12.82 -2.01 1.77
CA PRO A 31 14.04 -1.21 1.63
C PRO A 31 13.82 0.18 1.03
N PRO A 32 13.02 0.34 -0.02
CA PRO A 32 12.76 1.67 -0.56
C PRO A 32 11.71 2.47 0.23
N PHE A 33 10.81 1.78 0.91
CA PHE A 33 9.76 2.47 1.66
C PHE A 33 10.32 3.10 2.93
N GLY A 34 9.89 4.33 3.22
CA GLY A 34 10.30 5.02 4.42
C GLY A 34 11.48 5.95 4.25
N ARG A 35 11.98 6.10 3.03
CA ARG A 35 13.14 6.95 2.75
C ARG A 35 12.75 8.35 2.28
N ASP A 36 11.69 8.44 1.49
CA ASP A 36 11.31 9.68 0.83
C ASP A 36 9.80 9.77 0.85
N LEU A 37 9.28 10.82 1.47
CA LEU A 37 7.84 10.98 1.61
C LEU A 37 7.15 11.02 0.24
N GLN A 38 7.71 11.76 -0.70
CA GLN A 38 7.12 11.84 -2.03
C GLN A 38 7.06 10.47 -2.71
N TRP A 39 8.13 9.73 -2.59
CA TRP A 39 8.20 8.40 -3.17
C TRP A 39 7.18 7.48 -2.52
N ASP A 40 7.08 7.55 -1.19
CA ASP A 40 6.13 6.73 -0.45
C ASP A 40 4.69 7.06 -0.81
N GLU A 41 4.39 8.34 -1.00
CA GLU A 41 3.05 8.75 -1.40
C GLU A 41 2.71 8.19 -2.78
N SER A 42 3.65 8.25 -3.70
CA SER A 42 3.43 7.69 -5.03
C SER A 42 3.21 6.18 -4.98
N LEU A 43 3.97 5.50 -4.12
CA LEU A 43 3.82 4.06 -3.96
C LEU A 43 2.45 3.72 -3.42
N VAL A 44 1.99 4.44 -2.41
CA VAL A 44 0.67 4.19 -1.83
C VAL A 44 -0.43 4.39 -2.87
N GLU A 45 -0.32 5.45 -3.65
CA GLU A 45 -1.31 5.69 -4.71
C GLU A 45 -1.33 4.56 -5.73
N GLY A 46 -0.15 4.12 -6.13
CA GLY A 46 -0.07 3.04 -7.10
C GLY A 46 -0.63 1.73 -6.55
N LEU A 47 -0.32 1.42 -5.31
CA LEU A 47 -0.84 0.21 -4.69
C LEU A 47 -2.36 0.24 -4.60
N ALA A 48 -2.93 1.40 -4.32
CA ALA A 48 -4.38 1.52 -4.17
C ALA A 48 -5.13 1.25 -5.48
N THR A 49 -4.45 1.31 -6.61
CA THR A 49 -5.10 1.02 -7.89
C THR A 49 -5.28 -0.48 -8.13
N LEU A 50 -4.61 -1.32 -7.35
CA LEU A 50 -4.64 -2.75 -7.58
C LEU A 50 -5.88 -3.44 -7.00
N THR A 51 -6.63 -2.79 -6.17
CA THR A 51 -7.91 -3.26 -5.62
C THR A 51 -7.90 -4.74 -5.25
N ASP A 52 -7.05 -5.09 -4.30
CA ASP A 52 -6.90 -6.47 -3.85
C ASP A 52 -6.83 -6.49 -2.33
N GLU A 53 -7.36 -7.55 -1.72
CA GLU A 53 -7.34 -7.67 -0.27
C GLU A 53 -5.93 -7.63 0.28
N LYS A 54 -5.00 -8.23 -0.42
CA LYS A 54 -3.61 -8.22 0.02
C LYS A 54 -3.04 -6.81 0.06
N ILE A 55 -3.47 -5.98 -0.88
CA ILE A 55 -3.06 -4.58 -0.89
C ILE A 55 -3.58 -3.86 0.35
N ALA A 56 -4.82 -4.14 0.73
CA ALA A 56 -5.37 -3.52 1.95
C ALA A 56 -4.55 -3.93 3.17
N ASN A 57 -4.17 -5.19 3.26
CA ASN A 57 -3.35 -5.65 4.37
C ASN A 57 -1.98 -4.98 4.38
N ILE A 58 -1.38 -4.83 3.20
CA ILE A 58 -0.08 -4.18 3.07
C ILE A 58 -0.19 -2.72 3.51
N LEU A 59 -1.22 -2.03 3.06
CA LEU A 59 -1.41 -0.64 3.43
C LEU A 59 -1.62 -0.48 4.93
N GLN A 60 -2.31 -1.42 5.57
CA GLN A 60 -2.46 -1.37 7.01
C GLN A 60 -1.14 -1.49 7.73
N ARG A 61 -0.27 -2.37 7.27
CA ARG A 61 1.06 -2.50 7.87
C ARG A 61 1.88 -1.24 7.67
N MET A 62 1.78 -0.64 6.49
CA MET A 62 2.46 0.62 6.24
C MET A 62 1.95 1.71 7.18
N LEU A 63 0.64 1.72 7.44
CA LEU A 63 0.06 2.69 8.35
C LEU A 63 0.62 2.53 9.76
N GLU A 64 0.77 1.29 10.21
CA GLU A 64 1.27 1.02 11.54
C GLU A 64 2.74 1.39 11.71
N THR A 65 3.51 1.30 10.65
CA THR A 65 4.95 1.54 10.73
C THR A 65 5.36 2.94 10.30
N SER A 66 4.47 3.70 9.69
CA SER A 66 4.82 5.02 9.19
C SER A 66 4.74 6.07 10.29
N ASP A 67 5.75 6.93 10.35
CA ASP A 67 5.78 8.03 11.30
C ASP A 67 5.29 9.34 10.70
N TRP A 68 5.13 9.40 9.40
CA TRP A 68 4.75 10.64 8.72
C TRP A 68 3.24 10.81 8.72
N LYS A 69 2.76 11.86 9.37
CA LYS A 69 1.33 12.11 9.46
C LYS A 69 0.66 12.21 8.10
N ARG A 70 1.32 12.90 7.18
CA ARG A 70 0.77 13.08 5.84
C ARG A 70 0.57 11.75 5.13
N LEU A 71 1.57 10.89 5.25
CA LEU A 71 1.49 9.58 4.62
C LEU A 71 0.41 8.73 5.28
N ARG A 72 0.30 8.80 6.60
CA ARG A 72 -0.73 8.04 7.30
C ARG A 72 -2.12 8.45 6.86
N LYS A 73 -2.35 9.73 6.66
CA LYS A 73 -3.65 10.21 6.16
C LYS A 73 -3.93 9.65 4.78
N MET A 74 -2.91 9.65 3.93
CA MET A 74 -3.06 9.13 2.59
C MET A 74 -3.37 7.65 2.58
N ILE A 75 -2.70 6.88 3.44
CA ILE A 75 -2.95 5.45 3.54
C ILE A 75 -4.38 5.20 4.02
N LYS A 76 -4.84 5.94 5.02
CA LYS A 76 -6.20 5.78 5.51
C LYS A 76 -7.22 6.05 4.41
N ARG A 77 -6.98 7.11 3.64
CA ARG A 77 -7.88 7.45 2.53
C ARG A 77 -7.90 6.35 1.50
N SER A 78 -6.73 5.77 1.21
CA SER A 78 -6.64 4.67 0.26
C SER A 78 -7.39 3.46 0.74
N LEU A 79 -7.31 3.14 2.04
CA LEU A 79 -8.03 2.02 2.60
C LEU A 79 -9.55 2.21 2.49
N TYR A 80 -10.04 3.41 2.78
CA TYR A 80 -11.46 3.71 2.61
C TYR A 80 -11.90 3.56 1.17
N ARG A 81 -11.05 4.01 0.26
CA ARG A 81 -11.35 3.88 -1.16
C ARG A 81 -11.44 2.42 -1.58
N LEU A 82 -10.52 1.59 -1.10
CA LEU A 82 -10.56 0.17 -1.41
C LEU A 82 -11.81 -0.48 -0.86
N LYS A 83 -12.19 -0.11 0.35
CA LYS A 83 -13.43 -0.64 0.93
C LYS A 83 -14.63 -0.27 0.09
N GLY A 84 -14.66 0.94 -0.42
CA GLY A 84 -15.74 1.39 -1.28
C GLY A 84 -15.83 0.62 -2.58
N LYS A 85 -14.72 0.01 -3.01
CA LYS A 85 -14.69 -0.81 -4.21
C LYS A 85 -14.96 -2.28 -3.94
N GLY A 86 -15.29 -2.63 -2.71
CA GLY A 86 -15.61 -4.00 -2.36
C GLY A 86 -14.45 -4.82 -1.82
N VAL A 87 -13.30 -4.19 -1.61
CA VAL A 87 -12.16 -4.89 -1.04
C VAL A 87 -12.35 -5.03 0.47
N VAL A 88 -12.05 -6.22 1.00
CA VAL A 88 -12.16 -6.46 2.42
C VAL A 88 -11.01 -5.78 3.15
N VAL A 89 -11.35 -4.88 4.06
CA VAL A 89 -10.37 -4.19 4.89
C VAL A 89 -10.62 -4.61 6.33
N LYS A 90 -9.66 -5.33 6.91
CA LYS A 90 -9.85 -5.94 8.23
C LYS A 90 -10.05 -4.92 9.33
N GLU A 91 -9.21 -3.92 9.35
CA GLU A 91 -9.30 -2.88 10.38
C GLU A 91 -9.23 -1.54 9.73
N LEU A 92 -10.35 -0.86 9.71
CA LEU A 92 -10.39 0.48 9.15
C LEU A 92 -10.23 1.48 10.28
N PRO A 93 -9.13 2.24 10.29
CA PRO A 93 -8.93 3.19 11.38
C PRO A 93 -9.98 4.28 11.36
N PRO A 94 -10.30 4.86 12.51
CA PRO A 94 -11.27 5.95 12.55
C PRO A 94 -10.80 7.13 11.72
N ASP A 95 -11.74 7.80 11.12
CA ASP A 95 -11.45 8.94 10.25
C ASP A 95 -11.25 10.19 11.06
N ARG A 96 -10.11 10.34 11.65
CA ARG A 96 -9.88 11.48 12.53
C ARG A 96 -8.47 11.91 12.51
#